data_c07c2d776bdca3b615fb76cbea63e074
#
_entry.id   c07c2d776bdca3b615fb76cbea63e074
#
_cell.length_a   1.000
_cell.length_b   1.000
_cell.length_c   1.000
_cell.angle_alpha   90.00
_cell.angle_beta   90.00
_cell.angle_gamma   90.00
#
_symmetry.space_group_name_H-M   'P 1'
#
loop_
_entity.id
_entity.type
_entity.pdbx_description
1 polymer ?
#
loop_
_entity_poly.entity_id
_entity_poly.type
_entity_poly.pdbx_seq_one_letter_code
_entity_poly.pdbx_strand_id
1 'polypeptide(L)'
;MEHILSISNLTKKFGSLTAVDNLSFTIEKGNVYGILGPNGSGKSTTLGIVLNVVNKTSGSFAWFDGNTSTHNALKKVGAIIERPNFYPYMTAIQNLRLVCKIKEVSEEKISEKLELVGLLDRKNSKFSTFSLGMKQRLAIASALLNDPEILILDEPTNGLDPQGIHQIREIIKTIASQGTTILLASHLLDEVEKVCTHVVILRKGVSLYSGSVDAMNANHGFLTMQSNDIEQLKNALEGNPAFGKVKHEGEYLVVYLNEALDASEVNKLLFEKGIALSHLVKRKESLEEQFLELTAQN
;
A
#
# COMPACT_ATOMS: atom_id res chain seq x y z
N MET A 1 -9.91 11.50 -16.07
CA MET A 1 -8.85 10.51 -15.74
C MET A 1 -9.33 9.14 -16.19
N GLU A 2 -8.43 8.27 -16.65
CA GLU A 2 -8.78 6.92 -17.10
C GLU A 2 -8.78 5.97 -15.89
N HIS A 3 -9.92 5.30 -15.66
CA HIS A 3 -10.05 4.36 -14.56
C HIS A 3 -9.70 2.94 -15.03
N ILE A 4 -8.74 2.33 -14.36
CA ILE A 4 -8.37 0.93 -14.65
C ILE A 4 -9.34 -0.05 -13.98
N LEU A 5 -9.76 0.25 -12.74
CA LEU A 5 -10.70 -0.57 -11.99
C LEU A 5 -11.65 0.33 -11.20
N SER A 6 -12.94 0.08 -11.34
CA SER A 6 -13.98 0.71 -10.51
C SER A 6 -14.77 -0.35 -9.78
N ILE A 7 -14.93 -0.20 -8.47
CA ILE A 7 -15.69 -1.08 -7.59
C ILE A 7 -16.84 -0.28 -6.99
N SER A 8 -18.05 -0.81 -7.06
CA SER A 8 -19.28 -0.14 -6.58
C SER A 8 -20.12 -1.07 -5.73
N ASN A 9 -20.28 -0.71 -4.45
CA ASN A 9 -21.10 -1.39 -3.45
C ASN A 9 -20.84 -2.91 -3.38
N LEU A 10 -19.57 -3.31 -3.55
CA LEU A 10 -19.16 -4.70 -3.62
C LEU A 10 -19.38 -5.39 -2.28
N THR A 11 -20.10 -6.50 -2.29
CA THR A 11 -20.35 -7.30 -1.08
C THR A 11 -20.04 -8.77 -1.34
N LYS A 12 -19.39 -9.42 -0.39
CA LYS A 12 -19.14 -10.86 -0.37
C LYS A 12 -19.48 -11.46 0.97
N LYS A 13 -20.38 -12.47 0.94
CA LYS A 13 -20.73 -13.28 2.09
C LYS A 13 -20.31 -14.73 1.88
N PHE A 14 -19.76 -15.33 2.92
CA PHE A 14 -19.48 -16.77 3.03
C PHE A 14 -20.33 -17.32 4.18
N GLY A 15 -21.49 -17.88 3.86
CA GLY A 15 -22.48 -18.23 4.88
C GLY A 15 -22.90 -17.01 5.72
N SER A 16 -22.66 -17.06 7.01
CA SER A 16 -22.95 -15.96 7.96
C SER A 16 -21.85 -14.87 8.00
N LEU A 17 -20.64 -15.17 7.49
CA LEU A 17 -19.53 -14.23 7.49
C LEU A 17 -19.62 -13.25 6.32
N THR A 18 -19.71 -11.97 6.59
CA THR A 18 -19.55 -10.90 5.59
C THR A 18 -18.07 -10.53 5.50
N ALA A 19 -17.40 -10.99 4.43
CA ALA A 19 -15.98 -10.77 4.21
C ALA A 19 -15.67 -9.41 3.54
N VAL A 20 -16.59 -8.91 2.71
CA VAL A 20 -16.56 -7.58 2.09
C VAL A 20 -17.96 -7.02 2.20
N ASP A 21 -18.11 -5.80 2.64
CA ASP A 21 -19.40 -5.15 2.89
C ASP A 21 -19.46 -3.76 2.26
N ASN A 22 -20.28 -3.66 1.22
CA ASN A 22 -20.58 -2.39 0.52
C ASN A 22 -19.35 -1.57 0.10
N LEU A 23 -18.29 -2.26 -0.34
CA LEU A 23 -17.00 -1.64 -0.68
C LEU A 23 -17.10 -0.89 -2.02
N SER A 24 -16.66 0.37 -2.03
CA SER A 24 -16.59 1.20 -3.23
C SER A 24 -15.29 2.00 -3.27
N PHE A 25 -14.53 1.89 -4.35
CA PHE A 25 -13.37 2.71 -4.67
C PHE A 25 -12.98 2.57 -6.13
N THR A 26 -12.11 3.46 -6.61
CA THR A 26 -11.66 3.50 -7.99
C THR A 26 -10.13 3.55 -8.05
N ILE A 27 -9.56 2.88 -9.05
CA ILE A 27 -8.11 2.89 -9.34
C ILE A 27 -7.90 3.62 -10.65
N GLU A 28 -7.14 4.70 -10.60
CA GLU A 28 -6.74 5.49 -11.75
C GLU A 28 -5.41 5.00 -12.32
N LYS A 29 -5.25 5.12 -13.63
CA LYS A 29 -4.06 4.71 -14.34
C LYS A 29 -2.80 5.45 -13.88
N GLY A 30 -1.67 4.74 -13.81
CA GLY A 30 -0.35 5.29 -13.48
C GLY A 30 -0.09 5.51 -12.00
N ASN A 31 -1.02 5.17 -11.12
CA ASN A 31 -0.87 5.30 -9.66
C ASN A 31 -0.53 3.96 -8.99
N VAL A 32 0.01 4.05 -7.78
CA VAL A 32 0.25 2.90 -6.90
C VAL A 32 -0.76 2.95 -5.75
N TYR A 33 -1.65 1.96 -5.73
CA TYR A 33 -2.69 1.82 -4.71
C TYR A 33 -2.34 0.74 -3.70
N GLY A 34 -2.50 1.05 -2.41
CA GLY A 34 -2.42 0.09 -1.31
C GLY A 34 -3.80 -0.25 -0.75
N ILE A 35 -4.17 -1.52 -0.69
CA ILE A 35 -5.29 -1.99 0.13
C ILE A 35 -4.71 -2.42 1.47
N LEU A 36 -5.02 -1.67 2.53
CA LEU A 36 -4.51 -1.86 3.87
C LEU A 36 -5.55 -2.46 4.81
N GLY A 37 -5.07 -3.22 5.76
CA GLY A 37 -5.92 -3.72 6.84
C GLY A 37 -5.36 -4.98 7.49
N PRO A 38 -5.83 -5.33 8.67
CA PRO A 38 -5.41 -6.56 9.37
C PRO A 38 -5.84 -7.82 8.60
N ASN A 39 -5.32 -8.96 9.03
CA ASN A 39 -5.77 -10.25 8.49
C ASN A 39 -7.27 -10.41 8.71
N GLY A 40 -7.98 -10.89 7.66
CA GLY A 40 -9.45 -11.02 7.67
C GLY A 40 -10.22 -9.73 7.38
N SER A 41 -9.56 -8.61 7.03
CA SER A 41 -10.25 -7.36 6.70
C SER A 41 -10.95 -7.36 5.33
N GLY A 42 -10.74 -8.37 4.49
CA GLY A 42 -11.37 -8.49 3.17
C GLY A 42 -10.44 -8.23 1.97
N LYS A 43 -9.16 -7.92 2.17
CA LYS A 43 -8.18 -7.60 1.11
C LYS A 43 -8.13 -8.69 0.01
N SER A 44 -7.66 -9.87 0.35
CA SER A 44 -7.52 -10.99 -0.61
C SER A 44 -8.86 -11.43 -1.20
N THR A 45 -9.96 -11.31 -0.44
CA THR A 45 -11.31 -11.57 -0.96
C THR A 45 -11.67 -10.56 -2.04
N THR A 46 -11.39 -9.27 -1.85
CA THR A 46 -11.62 -8.22 -2.84
C THR A 46 -10.79 -8.47 -4.10
N LEU A 47 -9.50 -8.78 -3.95
CA LEU A 47 -8.64 -9.13 -5.07
C LEU A 47 -9.14 -10.38 -5.82
N GLY A 48 -9.54 -11.42 -5.09
CA GLY A 48 -10.12 -12.63 -5.68
C GLY A 48 -11.38 -12.37 -6.49
N ILE A 49 -12.22 -11.42 -6.07
CA ILE A 49 -13.45 -11.07 -6.81
C ILE A 49 -13.10 -10.35 -8.11
N VAL A 50 -12.26 -9.31 -8.07
CA VAL A 50 -11.93 -8.54 -9.28
C VAL A 50 -11.13 -9.36 -10.30
N LEU A 51 -10.40 -10.37 -9.84
CA LEU A 51 -9.68 -11.34 -10.67
C LEU A 51 -10.57 -12.53 -11.10
N ASN A 52 -11.86 -12.48 -10.79
CA ASN A 52 -12.85 -13.51 -11.18
C ASN A 52 -12.55 -14.92 -10.63
N VAL A 53 -11.83 -15.01 -9.52
CA VAL A 53 -11.56 -16.27 -8.79
C VAL A 53 -12.65 -16.52 -7.75
N VAL A 54 -13.20 -15.44 -7.17
CA VAL A 54 -14.27 -15.49 -6.16
C VAL A 54 -15.51 -14.79 -6.70
N ASN A 55 -16.67 -15.44 -6.65
CA ASN A 55 -17.94 -14.83 -7.02
C ASN A 55 -18.38 -13.82 -5.95
N LYS A 56 -18.74 -12.62 -6.37
CA LYS A 56 -19.38 -11.61 -5.51
C LYS A 56 -20.78 -12.04 -5.08
N THR A 57 -21.28 -11.53 -3.96
CA THR A 57 -22.67 -11.72 -3.52
C THR A 57 -23.57 -10.63 -4.12
N SER A 58 -23.13 -9.37 -4.09
CA SER A 58 -23.83 -8.22 -4.69
C SER A 58 -22.85 -7.12 -5.05
N GLY A 59 -23.35 -6.01 -5.61
CA GLY A 59 -22.52 -4.92 -6.11
C GLY A 59 -21.94 -5.22 -7.49
N SER A 60 -21.02 -4.37 -7.94
CA SER A 60 -20.41 -4.49 -9.26
C SER A 60 -18.96 -4.04 -9.25
N PHE A 61 -18.22 -4.45 -10.25
CA PHE A 61 -16.92 -3.87 -10.60
C PHE A 61 -16.79 -3.80 -12.13
N ALA A 62 -15.98 -2.88 -12.60
CA ALA A 62 -15.69 -2.70 -14.01
C ALA A 62 -14.20 -2.45 -14.20
N TRP A 63 -13.63 -3.10 -15.22
CA TRP A 63 -12.28 -2.89 -15.69
C TRP A 63 -12.29 -1.89 -16.84
N PHE A 64 -11.29 -0.97 -16.90
CA PHE A 64 -11.05 -0.06 -18.02
C PHE A 64 -12.32 0.72 -18.43
N ASP A 65 -12.92 1.42 -17.48
CA ASP A 65 -14.18 2.18 -17.64
C ASP A 65 -15.36 1.36 -18.18
N GLY A 66 -15.33 0.03 -18.01
CA GLY A 66 -16.37 -0.86 -18.51
C GLY A 66 -16.32 -1.14 -20.03
N ASN A 67 -15.30 -0.66 -20.73
CA ASN A 67 -15.15 -0.78 -22.18
C ASN A 67 -14.79 -2.19 -22.66
N THR A 68 -14.57 -3.14 -21.74
CA THR A 68 -14.16 -4.49 -22.07
C THR A 68 -14.77 -5.52 -21.09
N SER A 69 -14.97 -6.74 -21.56
CA SER A 69 -15.39 -7.85 -20.68
C SER A 69 -14.30 -8.17 -19.67
N THR A 70 -14.68 -8.68 -18.50
CA THR A 70 -13.71 -9.11 -17.46
C THR A 70 -12.68 -10.11 -18.01
N HIS A 71 -13.08 -11.06 -18.85
CA HIS A 71 -12.16 -12.01 -19.47
C HIS A 71 -11.06 -11.30 -20.31
N ASN A 72 -11.43 -10.35 -21.14
CA ASN A 72 -10.47 -9.62 -21.97
C ASN A 72 -9.64 -8.64 -21.14
N ALA A 73 -10.23 -8.02 -20.11
CA ALA A 73 -9.51 -7.18 -19.18
C ALA A 73 -8.39 -7.93 -18.47
N LEU A 74 -8.67 -9.16 -17.99
CA LEU A 74 -7.68 -9.97 -17.28
C LEU A 74 -6.45 -10.35 -18.12
N LYS A 75 -6.53 -10.29 -19.47
CA LYS A 75 -5.35 -10.44 -20.32
C LYS A 75 -4.36 -9.28 -20.19
N LYS A 76 -4.82 -8.12 -19.71
CA LYS A 76 -4.02 -6.91 -19.45
C LYS A 76 -3.66 -6.75 -17.98
N VAL A 77 -3.96 -7.73 -17.14
CA VAL A 77 -3.68 -7.74 -15.71
C VAL A 77 -2.55 -8.73 -15.43
N GLY A 78 -1.54 -8.28 -14.70
CA GLY A 78 -0.58 -9.16 -14.04
C GLY A 78 -1.01 -9.34 -12.59
N ALA A 79 -1.06 -10.57 -12.08
CA ALA A 79 -1.48 -10.80 -10.70
C ALA A 79 -0.65 -11.87 -10.01
N ILE A 80 -0.37 -11.64 -8.72
CA ILE A 80 0.16 -12.63 -7.78
C ILE A 80 -0.78 -12.63 -6.58
N ILE A 81 -1.44 -13.78 -6.37
CA ILE A 81 -2.28 -14.01 -5.20
C ILE A 81 -1.61 -15.10 -4.36
N GLU A 82 -1.48 -14.86 -3.07
CA GLU A 82 -0.85 -15.77 -2.12
C GLU A 82 0.62 -16.10 -2.48
N ARG A 83 0.96 -17.39 -2.57
CA ARG A 83 2.34 -17.84 -2.74
C ARG A 83 2.69 -18.12 -4.18
N PRO A 84 3.95 -17.83 -4.60
CA PRO A 84 4.44 -18.22 -5.90
C PRO A 84 4.34 -19.73 -6.12
N ASN A 85 3.61 -20.14 -7.13
CA ASN A 85 3.37 -21.57 -7.43
C ASN A 85 4.05 -21.94 -8.76
N PHE A 86 5.29 -22.44 -8.66
CA PHE A 86 6.09 -22.90 -9.77
C PHE A 86 6.54 -24.34 -9.58
N TYR A 87 6.94 -25.01 -10.66
CA TYR A 87 7.45 -26.36 -10.60
C TYR A 87 8.85 -26.39 -9.99
N PRO A 88 9.05 -27.05 -8.81
CA PRO A 88 10.29 -26.97 -8.07
C PRO A 88 11.53 -27.53 -8.80
N TYR A 89 11.32 -28.54 -9.64
CA TYR A 89 12.35 -29.20 -10.40
C TYR A 89 12.75 -28.49 -11.69
N MET A 90 11.93 -27.53 -12.15
CA MET A 90 12.21 -26.70 -13.31
C MET A 90 13.12 -25.52 -12.93
N THR A 91 13.87 -25.04 -13.91
CA THR A 91 14.63 -23.80 -13.76
C THR A 91 13.71 -22.58 -13.82
N ALA A 92 14.23 -21.39 -13.44
CA ALA A 92 13.48 -20.16 -13.53
C ALA A 92 12.98 -19.91 -14.97
N ILE A 93 13.87 -20.02 -15.96
CA ILE A 93 13.49 -19.82 -17.37
C ILE A 93 12.48 -20.86 -17.86
N GLN A 94 12.59 -22.12 -17.45
CA GLN A 94 11.61 -23.15 -17.82
C GLN A 94 10.22 -22.87 -17.26
N ASN A 95 10.14 -22.43 -16.02
CA ASN A 95 8.88 -22.00 -15.41
C ASN A 95 8.26 -20.81 -16.16
N LEU A 96 9.06 -19.78 -16.49
CA LEU A 96 8.56 -18.62 -17.21
C LEU A 96 8.14 -18.96 -18.64
N ARG A 97 8.85 -19.86 -19.33
CA ARG A 97 8.43 -20.38 -20.64
C ARG A 97 7.08 -21.08 -20.60
N LEU A 98 6.79 -21.83 -19.53
CA LEU A 98 5.49 -22.44 -19.34
C LEU A 98 4.41 -21.35 -19.16
N VAL A 99 4.70 -20.30 -18.39
CA VAL A 99 3.78 -19.17 -18.23
C VAL A 99 3.55 -18.42 -19.54
N CYS A 100 4.59 -18.21 -20.36
CA CYS A 100 4.45 -17.61 -21.68
C CYS A 100 3.49 -18.42 -22.57
N LYS A 101 3.59 -19.75 -22.57
CA LYS A 101 2.66 -20.64 -23.30
C LYS A 101 1.22 -20.53 -22.81
N ILE A 102 1.02 -20.46 -21.49
CA ILE A 102 -0.32 -20.31 -20.88
C ILE A 102 -0.94 -18.96 -21.20
N LYS A 103 -0.13 -17.90 -21.16
CA LYS A 103 -0.57 -16.53 -21.45
C LYS A 103 -0.59 -16.19 -22.95
N GLU A 104 -0.10 -17.09 -23.81
CA GLU A 104 0.02 -16.88 -25.26
C GLU A 104 0.88 -15.65 -25.61
N VAL A 105 1.99 -15.45 -24.88
CA VAL A 105 2.94 -14.34 -25.10
C VAL A 105 4.33 -14.84 -25.52
N SER A 106 5.11 -13.96 -26.17
CA SER A 106 6.47 -14.28 -26.62
C SER A 106 7.43 -14.57 -25.46
N GLU A 107 8.34 -15.55 -25.64
CA GLU A 107 9.41 -15.87 -24.71
C GLU A 107 10.55 -14.84 -24.71
N GLU A 108 10.60 -13.95 -25.72
CA GLU A 108 11.68 -12.95 -25.87
C GLU A 108 11.81 -12.02 -24.66
N LYS A 109 10.70 -11.72 -23.99
CA LYS A 109 10.67 -10.84 -22.82
C LYS A 109 11.17 -11.50 -21.52
N ILE A 110 11.37 -12.82 -21.49
CA ILE A 110 11.76 -13.52 -20.27
C ILE A 110 13.06 -12.95 -19.69
N SER A 111 14.08 -12.73 -20.54
CA SER A 111 15.38 -12.23 -20.06
C SER A 111 15.27 -10.81 -19.49
N GLU A 112 14.52 -9.92 -20.15
CA GLU A 112 14.23 -8.57 -19.65
C GLU A 112 13.53 -8.58 -18.30
N LYS A 113 12.47 -9.40 -18.16
CA LYS A 113 11.73 -9.48 -16.89
C LYS A 113 12.55 -10.12 -15.77
N LEU A 114 13.43 -11.09 -16.09
CA LEU A 114 14.38 -11.65 -15.13
C LEU A 114 15.43 -10.62 -14.69
N GLU A 115 15.92 -9.79 -15.61
CA GLU A 115 16.85 -8.70 -15.31
C GLU A 115 16.22 -7.66 -14.39
N LEU A 116 15.00 -7.20 -14.71
CA LEU A 116 14.24 -6.25 -13.91
C LEU A 116 14.09 -6.70 -12.45
N VAL A 117 13.89 -7.99 -12.21
CA VAL A 117 13.76 -8.52 -10.84
C VAL A 117 15.10 -9.03 -10.26
N GLY A 118 16.24 -8.82 -10.93
CA GLY A 118 17.58 -9.22 -10.46
C GLY A 118 17.76 -10.72 -10.36
N LEU A 119 17.23 -11.51 -11.31
CA LEU A 119 17.32 -12.95 -11.35
C LEU A 119 17.92 -13.49 -12.68
N LEU A 120 18.44 -12.63 -13.56
CA LEU A 120 18.97 -13.07 -14.86
C LEU A 120 20.10 -14.09 -14.71
N ASP A 121 21.03 -13.87 -13.78
CA ASP A 121 22.17 -14.79 -13.51
C ASP A 121 21.71 -16.13 -12.94
N ARG A 122 20.50 -16.20 -12.41
CA ARG A 122 19.90 -17.38 -11.81
C ARG A 122 18.88 -18.08 -12.72
N LYS A 123 18.74 -17.65 -13.98
CA LYS A 123 17.75 -18.15 -14.95
C LYS A 123 17.78 -19.67 -15.13
N ASN A 124 18.96 -20.29 -15.02
CA ASN A 124 19.17 -21.73 -15.17
C ASN A 124 19.18 -22.49 -13.83
N SER A 125 19.00 -21.81 -12.69
CA SER A 125 18.90 -22.44 -11.37
C SER A 125 17.49 -23.00 -11.15
N LYS A 126 17.39 -24.18 -10.50
CA LYS A 126 16.11 -24.80 -10.18
C LYS A 126 15.34 -23.96 -9.15
N PHE A 127 14.02 -23.83 -9.33
CA PHE A 127 13.17 -23.08 -8.41
C PHE A 127 13.24 -23.60 -6.97
N SER A 128 13.44 -24.91 -6.77
CA SER A 128 13.64 -25.51 -5.44
C SER A 128 14.79 -24.91 -4.65
N THR A 129 15.79 -24.34 -5.34
CA THR A 129 16.99 -23.74 -4.71
C THR A 129 16.83 -22.25 -4.40
N PHE A 130 15.68 -21.66 -4.72
CA PHE A 130 15.44 -20.24 -4.51
C PHE A 130 15.04 -19.94 -3.06
N SER A 131 15.60 -18.86 -2.50
CA SER A 131 15.10 -18.29 -1.26
C SER A 131 13.66 -17.77 -1.44
N LEU A 132 12.95 -17.46 -0.36
CA LEU A 132 11.60 -16.92 -0.42
C LEU A 132 11.57 -15.61 -1.23
N GLY A 133 12.50 -14.69 -1.00
CA GLY A 133 12.61 -13.44 -1.76
C GLY A 133 12.90 -13.66 -3.25
N MET A 134 13.73 -14.65 -3.62
CA MET A 134 13.95 -15.01 -5.02
C MET A 134 12.67 -15.59 -5.66
N LYS A 135 11.93 -16.41 -4.92
CA LYS A 135 10.63 -16.97 -5.38
C LYS A 135 9.62 -15.85 -5.64
N GLN A 136 9.53 -14.89 -4.74
CA GLN A 136 8.64 -13.73 -4.88
C GLN A 136 9.01 -12.86 -6.08
N ARG A 137 10.32 -12.60 -6.27
CA ARG A 137 10.81 -11.86 -7.43
C ARG A 137 10.54 -12.57 -8.75
N LEU A 138 10.66 -13.91 -8.80
CA LEU A 138 10.29 -14.69 -9.98
C LEU A 138 8.79 -14.61 -10.28
N ALA A 139 7.94 -14.59 -9.25
CA ALA A 139 6.50 -14.41 -9.42
C ALA A 139 6.17 -13.05 -10.03
N ILE A 140 6.84 -11.97 -9.57
CA ILE A 140 6.69 -10.64 -10.17
C ILE A 140 7.10 -10.68 -11.65
N ALA A 141 8.25 -11.28 -11.99
CA ALA A 141 8.67 -11.44 -13.38
C ALA A 141 7.61 -12.18 -14.23
N SER A 142 7.03 -13.24 -13.68
CA SER A 142 5.94 -14.01 -14.31
C SER A 142 4.68 -13.19 -14.56
N ALA A 143 4.30 -12.34 -13.59
CA ALA A 143 3.14 -11.47 -13.72
C ALA A 143 3.33 -10.40 -14.80
N LEU A 144 4.58 -9.99 -15.05
CA LEU A 144 4.94 -8.95 -16.03
C LEU A 144 5.12 -9.44 -17.48
N LEU A 145 5.08 -10.75 -17.75
CA LEU A 145 5.37 -11.29 -19.09
C LEU A 145 4.44 -10.80 -20.19
N ASN A 146 3.21 -10.42 -19.87
CA ASN A 146 2.20 -9.88 -20.79
C ASN A 146 2.18 -8.35 -20.84
N ASP A 147 3.18 -7.64 -20.30
CA ASP A 147 3.23 -6.18 -20.16
C ASP A 147 1.89 -5.60 -19.67
N PRO A 148 1.48 -5.95 -18.47
CA PRO A 148 0.14 -5.60 -17.97
C PRO A 148 -0.01 -4.09 -17.78
N GLU A 149 -1.22 -3.57 -17.99
CA GLU A 149 -1.57 -2.19 -17.65
C GLU A 149 -1.71 -2.00 -16.13
N ILE A 150 -2.01 -3.08 -15.40
CA ILE A 150 -2.04 -3.11 -13.94
C ILE A 150 -1.41 -4.39 -13.40
N LEU A 151 -0.60 -4.24 -12.34
CA LEU A 151 0.00 -5.33 -11.58
C LEU A 151 -0.66 -5.42 -10.20
N ILE A 152 -1.22 -6.58 -9.87
CA ILE A 152 -1.86 -6.85 -8.57
C ILE A 152 -0.96 -7.77 -7.75
N LEU A 153 -0.67 -7.35 -6.51
CA LEU A 153 0.22 -8.06 -5.60
C LEU A 153 -0.47 -8.26 -4.24
N ASP A 154 -0.71 -9.50 -3.85
CA ASP A 154 -1.26 -9.82 -2.53
C ASP A 154 -0.12 -10.20 -1.58
N GLU A 155 0.11 -9.36 -0.54
CA GLU A 155 1.13 -9.51 0.50
C GLU A 155 2.54 -9.81 -0.06
N PRO A 156 3.09 -9.00 -1.02
CA PRO A 156 4.31 -9.34 -1.76
C PRO A 156 5.57 -9.40 -0.88
N THR A 157 5.55 -8.82 0.30
CA THR A 157 6.69 -8.75 1.23
C THR A 157 6.55 -9.69 2.43
N ASN A 158 5.44 -10.44 2.52
CA ASN A 158 5.16 -11.29 3.67
C ASN A 158 6.20 -12.39 3.86
N GLY A 159 6.77 -12.47 5.07
CA GLY A 159 7.76 -13.47 5.46
C GLY A 159 9.17 -13.24 4.91
N LEU A 160 9.42 -12.09 4.28
CA LEU A 160 10.76 -11.70 3.82
C LEU A 160 11.56 -11.05 4.97
N ASP A 161 12.87 -11.17 4.86
CA ASP A 161 13.82 -10.41 5.67
C ASP A 161 13.83 -8.91 5.23
N PRO A 162 14.40 -8.00 6.03
CA PRO A 162 14.43 -6.58 5.69
C PRO A 162 15.08 -6.28 4.33
N GLN A 163 16.10 -7.05 3.93
CA GLN A 163 16.75 -6.90 2.63
C GLN A 163 15.81 -7.32 1.49
N GLY A 164 15.09 -8.42 1.64
CA GLY A 164 14.09 -8.89 0.67
C GLY A 164 12.94 -7.90 0.51
N ILE A 165 12.45 -7.33 1.62
CA ILE A 165 11.42 -6.27 1.61
C ILE A 165 11.92 -5.07 0.80
N HIS A 166 13.13 -4.59 1.07
CA HIS A 166 13.72 -3.47 0.34
C HIS A 166 13.83 -3.76 -1.17
N GLN A 167 14.28 -4.97 -1.55
CA GLN A 167 14.39 -5.36 -2.96
C GLN A 167 13.03 -5.37 -3.68
N ILE A 168 11.99 -5.94 -3.05
CA ILE A 168 10.64 -5.94 -3.63
C ILE A 168 10.13 -4.51 -3.78
N ARG A 169 10.37 -3.64 -2.81
CA ARG A 169 9.98 -2.22 -2.87
C ARG A 169 10.61 -1.52 -4.07
N GLU A 170 11.91 -1.66 -4.28
CA GLU A 170 12.61 -1.02 -5.41
C GLU A 170 12.13 -1.58 -6.76
N ILE A 171 11.82 -2.87 -6.85
CA ILE A 171 11.19 -3.46 -8.04
C ILE A 171 9.82 -2.83 -8.31
N ILE A 172 8.97 -2.69 -7.28
CA ILE A 172 7.63 -2.07 -7.42
C ILE A 172 7.77 -0.62 -7.89
N LYS A 173 8.67 0.17 -7.31
CA LYS A 173 8.93 1.56 -7.74
C LYS A 173 9.39 1.63 -9.19
N THR A 174 10.29 0.73 -9.60
CA THR A 174 10.78 0.65 -10.97
C THR A 174 9.65 0.35 -11.95
N ILE A 175 8.77 -0.61 -11.64
CA ILE A 175 7.61 -0.95 -12.46
C ILE A 175 6.64 0.23 -12.54
N ALA A 176 6.36 0.90 -11.42
CA ALA A 176 5.49 2.08 -11.38
C ALA A 176 6.05 3.24 -12.21
N SER A 177 7.37 3.49 -12.15
CA SER A 177 8.02 4.55 -12.92
C SER A 177 7.96 4.32 -14.44
N GLN A 178 7.74 3.08 -14.86
CA GLN A 178 7.52 2.70 -16.27
C GLN A 178 6.06 2.88 -16.72
N GLY A 179 5.18 3.39 -15.84
CA GLY A 179 3.78 3.71 -16.13
C GLY A 179 2.79 2.58 -15.85
N THR A 180 3.23 1.43 -15.33
CA THR A 180 2.31 0.35 -14.91
C THR A 180 1.59 0.77 -13.63
N THR A 181 0.26 0.68 -13.64
CA THR A 181 -0.55 0.86 -12.43
C THR A 181 -0.31 -0.31 -11.47
N ILE A 182 -0.25 -0.05 -10.18
CA ILE A 182 -0.04 -1.12 -9.20
C ILE A 182 -1.15 -1.10 -8.15
N LEU A 183 -1.66 -2.27 -7.82
CA LEU A 183 -2.54 -2.51 -6.69
C LEU A 183 -1.89 -3.54 -5.78
N LEU A 184 -1.47 -3.13 -4.59
CA LEU A 184 -0.91 -4.04 -3.62
C LEU A 184 -1.81 -4.15 -2.39
N ALA A 185 -2.03 -5.36 -1.89
CA ALA A 185 -2.64 -5.59 -0.59
C ALA A 185 -1.53 -5.86 0.44
N SER A 186 -1.59 -5.19 1.58
CA SER A 186 -0.62 -5.38 2.66
C SER A 186 -1.24 -5.10 4.04
N HIS A 187 -0.64 -5.68 5.06
CA HIS A 187 -0.88 -5.32 6.46
C HIS A 187 0.27 -4.49 7.05
N LEU A 188 1.36 -4.29 6.28
CA LEU A 188 2.55 -3.52 6.68
C LEU A 188 2.40 -2.06 6.20
N LEU A 189 1.89 -1.20 7.08
CA LEU A 189 1.60 0.21 6.77
C LEU A 189 2.85 0.99 6.33
N ASP A 190 3.95 0.77 7.02
CA ASP A 190 5.26 1.39 6.74
C ASP A 190 5.77 1.12 5.31
N GLU A 191 5.50 -0.08 4.78
CA GLU A 191 5.90 -0.44 3.42
C GLU A 191 5.00 0.22 2.37
N VAL A 192 3.72 0.32 2.68
CA VAL A 192 2.74 0.97 1.79
C VAL A 192 2.99 2.47 1.71
N GLU A 193 3.28 3.14 2.83
CA GLU A 193 3.60 4.57 2.87
C GLU A 193 4.81 4.92 1.98
N LYS A 194 5.79 4.01 1.88
CA LYS A 194 7.01 4.22 1.08
C LYS A 194 6.83 4.02 -0.43
N VAL A 195 5.72 3.41 -0.86
CA VAL A 195 5.52 2.98 -2.26
C VAL A 195 4.23 3.54 -2.87
N CYS A 196 3.15 3.62 -2.08
CA CYS A 196 1.83 3.95 -2.60
C CYS A 196 1.59 5.45 -2.70
N THR A 197 0.87 5.85 -3.74
CA THR A 197 0.32 7.20 -3.90
C THR A 197 -1.07 7.32 -3.29
N HIS A 198 -1.82 6.22 -3.26
CA HIS A 198 -3.18 6.13 -2.76
C HIS A 198 -3.37 4.91 -1.86
N VAL A 199 -4.29 5.00 -0.92
CA VAL A 199 -4.63 3.90 -0.01
C VAL A 199 -6.13 3.73 0.16
N VAL A 200 -6.53 2.47 0.34
CA VAL A 200 -7.86 2.06 0.77
C VAL A 200 -7.69 1.27 2.07
N ILE A 201 -8.20 1.78 3.18
CA ILE A 201 -8.07 1.13 4.48
C ILE A 201 -9.31 0.31 4.76
N LEU A 202 -9.13 -1.00 4.96
CA LEU A 202 -10.20 -1.94 5.23
C LEU A 202 -10.18 -2.47 6.66
N ARG A 203 -11.36 -2.55 7.28
CA ARG A 203 -11.58 -3.25 8.55
C ARG A 203 -12.90 -3.99 8.51
N LYS A 204 -12.89 -5.28 8.83
CA LYS A 204 -14.09 -6.15 8.85
C LYS A 204 -14.96 -6.05 7.57
N GLY A 205 -14.30 -5.96 6.42
CA GLY A 205 -14.97 -5.86 5.12
C GLY A 205 -15.41 -4.47 4.69
N VAL A 206 -15.30 -3.46 5.56
CA VAL A 206 -15.73 -2.08 5.29
C VAL A 206 -14.53 -1.20 5.01
N SER A 207 -14.67 -0.22 4.10
CA SER A 207 -13.67 0.83 3.88
C SER A 207 -13.81 1.92 4.93
N LEU A 208 -12.72 2.15 5.68
CA LEU A 208 -12.62 3.26 6.63
C LEU A 208 -12.07 4.53 5.97
N TYR A 209 -11.23 4.37 4.95
CA TYR A 209 -10.62 5.47 4.20
C TYR A 209 -10.36 5.04 2.76
N SER A 210 -10.50 5.96 1.83
CA SER A 210 -10.07 5.80 0.44
C SER A 210 -9.64 7.16 -0.10
N GLY A 211 -8.35 7.30 -0.47
CA GLY A 211 -7.80 8.56 -0.95
C GLY A 211 -6.29 8.52 -1.13
N SER A 212 -5.69 9.68 -1.45
CA SER A 212 -4.23 9.77 -1.57
C SER A 212 -3.55 9.68 -0.20
N VAL A 213 -2.32 9.15 -0.18
CA VAL A 213 -1.46 9.13 1.01
C VAL A 213 -1.17 10.56 1.48
N ASP A 214 -0.94 11.48 0.53
CA ASP A 214 -0.70 12.88 0.85
C ASP A 214 -1.91 13.54 1.52
N ALA A 215 -3.14 13.25 1.07
CA ALA A 215 -4.35 13.78 1.68
C ALA A 215 -4.58 13.18 3.08
N MET A 216 -4.22 11.94 3.29
CA MET A 216 -4.26 11.32 4.61
C MET A 216 -3.21 11.94 5.54
N ASN A 217 -2.01 12.22 5.02
CA ASN A 217 -0.92 12.88 5.74
C ASN A 217 -1.04 14.42 5.77
N ALA A 218 -2.14 15.00 5.23
CA ALA A 218 -2.36 16.45 5.14
C ALA A 218 -2.65 17.12 6.50
N ASN A 219 -2.73 16.37 7.57
CA ASN A 219 -2.59 16.94 8.90
C ASN A 219 -1.21 17.60 9.00
N HIS A 220 -1.18 18.87 9.46
CA HIS A 220 0.05 19.67 9.54
C HIS A 220 1.11 19.07 10.47
N GLY A 221 0.84 17.86 10.97
CA GLY A 221 1.66 17.12 11.91
C GLY A 221 1.46 17.58 13.34
N PHE A 222 2.37 17.19 14.18
CA PHE A 222 2.38 17.57 15.58
C PHE A 222 3.80 17.97 16.03
N LEU A 223 3.84 18.72 17.09
CA LEU A 223 5.08 19.13 17.76
C LEU A 223 5.19 18.38 19.09
N THR A 224 6.34 17.76 19.32
CA THR A 224 6.71 17.27 20.65
C THR A 224 7.58 18.33 21.29
N MET A 225 7.14 18.87 22.43
CA MET A 225 7.77 19.99 23.11
C MET A 225 8.04 19.69 24.58
N GLN A 226 9.10 20.27 25.13
CA GLN A 226 9.40 20.25 26.54
C GLN A 226 9.94 21.60 26.96
N SER A 227 9.56 22.06 28.16
CA SER A 227 10.11 23.24 28.81
C SER A 227 10.26 22.98 30.31
N ASN A 228 10.99 23.85 31.00
CA ASN A 228 11.14 23.77 32.47
C ASN A 228 9.80 23.95 33.21
N ASP A 229 8.83 24.65 32.59
CA ASP A 229 7.48 24.85 33.12
C ASP A 229 6.46 24.41 32.06
N ILE A 230 5.95 23.19 32.24
CA ILE A 230 4.99 22.57 31.32
C ILE A 230 3.62 23.27 31.36
N GLU A 231 3.19 23.76 32.54
CA GLU A 231 1.91 24.46 32.69
C GLU A 231 1.95 25.82 31.99
N GLN A 232 3.06 26.55 32.12
CA GLN A 232 3.26 27.79 31.39
C GLN A 232 3.27 27.55 29.87
N LEU A 233 3.94 26.49 29.42
CA LEU A 233 3.96 26.09 28.00
C LEU A 233 2.55 25.79 27.51
N LYS A 234 1.78 24.99 28.23
CA LYS A 234 0.40 24.64 27.88
C LYS A 234 -0.50 25.86 27.77
N ASN A 235 -0.45 26.75 28.76
CA ASN A 235 -1.22 28.01 28.78
C ASN A 235 -0.87 28.92 27.58
N ALA A 236 0.39 28.96 27.17
CA ALA A 236 0.84 29.77 26.03
C ALA A 236 0.35 29.27 24.68
N LEU A 237 0.01 27.98 24.58
CA LEU A 237 -0.54 27.34 23.39
C LEU A 237 -2.07 27.44 23.32
N GLU A 238 -2.74 27.49 24.48
CA GLU A 238 -4.18 27.59 24.57
C GLU A 238 -4.68 28.92 23.95
N GLY A 239 -5.77 28.81 23.18
CA GLY A 239 -6.40 29.96 22.51
C GLY A 239 -5.71 30.44 21.23
N ASN A 240 -4.60 29.86 20.83
CA ASN A 240 -3.98 30.14 19.53
C ASN A 240 -4.57 29.17 18.47
N PRO A 241 -5.25 29.68 17.40
CA PRO A 241 -5.93 28.84 16.41
C PRO A 241 -4.99 27.94 15.60
N ALA A 242 -3.70 28.24 15.56
CA ALA A 242 -2.68 27.43 14.88
C ALA A 242 -2.42 26.08 15.58
N PHE A 243 -2.73 26.00 16.88
CA PHE A 243 -2.58 24.79 17.68
C PHE A 243 -3.95 24.11 17.95
N GLY A 244 -3.97 22.81 17.70
CA GLY A 244 -5.15 21.99 17.93
C GLY A 244 -5.09 21.26 19.27
N LYS A 245 -5.35 19.94 19.23
CA LYS A 245 -5.35 19.10 20.43
C LYS A 245 -3.98 19.06 21.09
N VAL A 246 -3.95 19.22 22.39
CA VAL A 246 -2.75 19.07 23.24
C VAL A 246 -2.89 17.81 24.07
N LYS A 247 -1.89 16.92 24.01
CA LYS A 247 -1.78 15.72 24.85
C LYS A 247 -0.52 15.82 25.71
N HIS A 248 -0.56 15.27 26.91
CA HIS A 248 0.60 15.12 27.77
C HIS A 248 1.13 13.69 27.70
N GLU A 249 2.37 13.50 27.26
CA GLU A 249 3.01 12.20 27.11
C GLU A 249 4.36 12.18 27.87
N GLY A 250 4.34 11.64 29.08
CA GLY A 250 5.53 11.62 29.95
C GLY A 250 5.99 13.03 30.29
N GLU A 251 7.19 13.42 29.87
CA GLU A 251 7.76 14.74 30.10
C GLU A 251 7.51 15.75 28.93
N TYR A 252 6.74 15.31 27.91
CA TYR A 252 6.52 16.09 26.71
C TYR A 252 5.05 16.52 26.55
N LEU A 253 4.84 17.67 25.94
CA LEU A 253 3.56 18.04 25.34
C LEU A 253 3.58 17.69 23.86
N VAL A 254 2.60 16.94 23.41
CA VAL A 254 2.32 16.63 22.00
C VAL A 254 1.20 17.56 21.55
N VAL A 255 1.49 18.42 20.59
CA VAL A 255 0.61 19.51 20.13
C VAL A 255 0.34 19.35 18.65
N TYR A 256 -0.90 19.05 18.31
CA TYR A 256 -1.33 18.92 16.91
C TYR A 256 -1.44 20.29 16.26
N LEU A 257 -1.01 20.41 15.02
CA LEU A 257 -1.06 21.66 14.26
C LEU A 257 -2.30 21.73 13.39
N ASN A 258 -3.03 22.85 13.46
CA ASN A 258 -4.17 23.12 12.59
C ASN A 258 -3.74 23.79 11.27
N GLU A 259 -2.52 24.31 11.21
CA GLU A 259 -1.93 24.95 10.02
C GLU A 259 -0.45 24.62 9.87
N ALA A 260 0.11 24.90 8.69
CA ALA A 260 1.52 24.62 8.40
C ALA A 260 2.42 25.62 9.14
N LEU A 261 2.96 25.20 10.28
CA LEU A 261 3.97 25.95 11.03
C LEU A 261 5.28 25.18 11.09
N ASP A 262 6.40 25.88 10.93
CA ASP A 262 7.72 25.29 11.14
C ASP A 262 8.12 25.33 12.62
N ALA A 263 8.96 24.37 13.04
CA ALA A 263 9.46 24.33 14.41
C ALA A 263 10.21 25.62 14.81
N SER A 264 10.90 26.25 13.87
CA SER A 264 11.60 27.53 14.09
C SER A 264 10.63 28.69 14.39
N GLU A 265 9.48 28.74 13.71
CA GLU A 265 8.45 29.78 13.92
C GLU A 265 7.80 29.60 15.28
N VAL A 266 7.48 28.35 15.66
CA VAL A 266 6.93 28.04 16.97
C VAL A 266 7.92 28.33 18.09
N ASN A 267 9.20 27.99 17.91
CA ASN A 267 10.24 28.31 18.90
C ASN A 267 10.35 29.83 19.12
N LYS A 268 10.33 30.61 18.05
CA LYS A 268 10.37 32.08 18.14
C LYS A 268 9.15 32.64 18.87
N LEU A 269 7.95 32.16 18.50
CA LEU A 269 6.70 32.58 19.13
C LEU A 269 6.69 32.31 20.65
N LEU A 270 7.18 31.15 21.07
CA LEU A 270 7.22 30.77 22.49
C LEU A 270 8.33 31.52 23.22
N PHE A 271 9.49 31.75 22.59
CA PHE A 271 10.58 32.54 23.17
C PHE A 271 10.15 33.98 23.39
N GLU A 272 9.40 34.61 22.48
CA GLU A 272 8.83 35.97 22.65
C GLU A 272 7.84 36.03 23.83
N LYS A 273 7.25 34.92 24.23
CA LYS A 273 6.40 34.78 25.41
C LYS A 273 7.18 34.41 26.68
N GLY A 274 8.53 34.43 26.63
CA GLY A 274 9.42 34.12 27.73
C GLY A 274 9.55 32.63 28.06
N ILE A 275 9.19 31.74 27.11
CA ILE A 275 9.27 30.29 27.28
C ILE A 275 10.46 29.75 26.48
N ALA A 276 11.44 29.20 27.19
CA ALA A 276 12.56 28.51 26.59
C ALA A 276 12.24 27.00 26.49
N LEU A 277 12.32 26.46 25.28
CA LEU A 277 12.12 25.04 25.05
C LEU A 277 13.43 24.27 25.20
N SER A 278 13.40 23.18 25.96
CA SER A 278 14.50 22.21 26.07
C SER A 278 14.41 21.13 24.97
N HIS A 279 13.21 20.93 24.42
CA HIS A 279 12.96 20.01 23.31
C HIS A 279 11.88 20.56 22.40
N LEU A 280 12.12 20.49 21.08
CA LEU A 280 11.15 20.85 20.06
C LEU A 280 11.41 20.01 18.81
N VAL A 281 10.50 19.10 18.49
CA VAL A 281 10.59 18.26 17.29
C VAL A 281 9.24 18.26 16.59
N LYS A 282 9.23 18.63 15.31
CA LYS A 282 8.07 18.51 14.45
C LYS A 282 8.05 17.11 13.83
N ARG A 283 6.91 16.43 13.95
CA ARG A 283 6.67 15.12 13.36
C ARG A 283 5.39 15.15 12.52
N LYS A 284 5.38 14.34 11.48
CA LYS A 284 4.13 13.98 10.80
C LYS A 284 3.60 12.71 11.44
N GLU A 285 2.29 12.60 11.56
CA GLU A 285 1.70 11.32 11.93
C GLU A 285 2.03 10.28 10.85
N SER A 286 2.49 9.13 11.29
CA SER A 286 2.68 7.98 10.40
C SER A 286 1.33 7.44 9.94
N LEU A 287 1.31 6.78 8.80
CA LEU A 287 0.13 6.05 8.32
C LEU A 287 -0.37 5.03 9.36
N GLU A 288 0.54 4.51 10.17
CA GLU A 288 0.23 3.58 11.27
C GLU A 288 -0.53 4.26 12.41
N GLU A 289 -0.10 5.44 12.86
CA GLU A 289 -0.78 6.20 13.91
C GLU A 289 -2.20 6.58 13.46
N GLN A 290 -2.36 7.06 12.24
CA GLN A 290 -3.67 7.39 11.65
C GLN A 290 -4.56 6.15 11.50
N PHE A 291 -4.00 5.02 11.06
CA PHE A 291 -4.70 3.75 10.99
C PHE A 291 -5.22 3.31 12.37
N LEU A 292 -4.39 3.42 13.41
CA LEU A 292 -4.78 3.09 14.78
C LEU A 292 -5.91 4.00 15.27
N GLU A 293 -5.85 5.31 14.99
CA GLU A 293 -6.95 6.23 15.34
C GLU A 293 -8.26 5.89 14.61
N LEU A 294 -8.22 5.65 13.30
CA LEU A 294 -9.39 5.23 12.52
C LEU A 294 -9.98 3.90 12.99
N THR A 295 -9.12 3.00 13.47
CA THR A 295 -9.55 1.68 13.94
C THR A 295 -9.96 1.66 15.40
N ALA A 296 -9.55 2.60 16.24
CA ALA A 296 -9.95 2.71 17.65
C ALA A 296 -11.37 3.29 17.82
N GLN A 297 -11.84 4.11 16.86
CA GLN A 297 -13.14 4.78 16.93
C GLN A 297 -14.33 3.91 16.48
N ASN A 298 -14.09 2.69 15.96
CA ASN A 298 -15.07 1.71 15.46
C ASN A 298 -14.80 0.32 16.09
#